data_ca21abc87db53c97943bb1d7539ba011
#
_entry.id   ca21abc87db53c97943bb1d7539ba011
#
_cell.length_a   1.000
_cell.length_b   1.000
_cell.length_c   1.000
_cell.angle_alpha   90.00
_cell.angle_beta   90.00
_cell.angle_gamma   90.00
#
_symmetry.space_group_name_H-M   'P 1'
#
loop_
_entity.id
_entity.type
_entity.pdbx_description
1 polymer ?
#
loop_
_entity_poly.entity_id
_entity_poly.type
_entity_poly.pdbx_seq_one_letter_code
_entity_poly.pdbx_strand_id
1 'polypeptide(L)'
;IDIDTWGVDFGLIDRNGNLLGNPVCYRDPRTDGLPEEFFGDNLVRHYSEAGIQVMSINTLFQLYSMKKSGDTQLEVADRLLFMPDLFSYFLTGVANNEYCIASTSELLDARSRTWNQPLIHRLGVPAHLFGDIVMPGTVRGKLKREIAEEIGLTDEVDVIAVGSHDTASAVYAIPSTQVDKSRCAFLSSGTWSLLGVELDEPILTEEACRAGFTNEGGVGGKIRFLQNITGLWILQ
;
A
#
# COMPACT_ATOMS: atom_id res chain seq x y z
N ILE A 1 -7.47 -13.83 -12.72
CA ILE A 1 -8.00 -13.30 -11.44
C ILE A 1 -7.12 -12.13 -11.02
N ASP A 2 -7.73 -11.11 -10.47
CA ASP A 2 -7.04 -9.98 -9.84
C ASP A 2 -7.77 -9.54 -8.57
N ILE A 3 -7.07 -8.79 -7.71
CA ILE A 3 -7.60 -8.33 -6.44
C ILE A 3 -7.09 -6.91 -6.19
N ASP A 4 -8.01 -5.99 -5.93
CA ASP A 4 -7.71 -4.69 -5.34
C ASP A 4 -8.48 -4.49 -4.03
N THR A 5 -7.95 -3.67 -3.15
CA THR A 5 -8.55 -3.34 -1.85
C THR A 5 -8.21 -1.90 -1.45
N TRP A 6 -8.69 -1.50 -0.26
CA TRP A 6 -8.21 -0.30 0.42
C TRP A 6 -6.73 -0.41 0.82
N GLY A 7 -6.07 0.71 1.05
CA GLY A 7 -4.65 0.80 1.41
C GLY A 7 -4.34 0.47 2.87
N VAL A 8 -3.08 0.50 3.20
CA VAL A 8 -2.42 0.53 4.50
C VAL A 8 -2.53 -0.70 5.40
N ASP A 9 -3.59 -1.50 5.30
CA ASP A 9 -3.78 -2.69 6.13
C ASP A 9 -2.98 -3.89 5.59
N PHE A 10 -2.53 -4.74 6.50
CA PHE A 10 -1.67 -5.88 6.19
C PHE A 10 -1.90 -7.07 7.11
N GLY A 11 -1.48 -8.24 6.66
CA GLY A 11 -1.32 -9.43 7.48
C GLY A 11 0.13 -9.89 7.54
N LEU A 12 0.46 -10.61 8.60
CA LEU A 12 1.76 -11.26 8.77
C LEU A 12 1.62 -12.76 8.59
N ILE A 13 2.51 -13.38 7.81
CA ILE A 13 2.57 -14.83 7.64
C ILE A 13 3.86 -15.39 8.22
N ASP A 14 3.80 -16.60 8.77
CA ASP A 14 4.96 -17.32 9.28
C ASP A 14 5.72 -18.07 8.16
N ARG A 15 6.82 -18.72 8.49
CA ARG A 15 7.63 -19.53 7.55
C ARG A 15 6.90 -20.74 6.99
N ASN A 16 5.82 -21.17 7.63
CA ASN A 16 4.99 -22.27 7.16
C ASN A 16 3.84 -21.79 6.27
N GLY A 17 3.73 -20.47 6.09
CA GLY A 17 2.68 -19.85 5.30
C GLY A 17 1.36 -19.61 6.05
N ASN A 18 1.34 -19.74 7.36
CA ASN A 18 0.16 -19.50 8.17
C ASN A 18 0.03 -18.02 8.53
N LEU A 19 -1.19 -17.50 8.50
CA LEU A 19 -1.51 -16.16 8.98
C LEU A 19 -1.35 -16.11 10.53
N LEU A 20 -0.59 -15.13 11.01
CA LEU A 20 -0.27 -14.93 12.44
C LEU A 20 -1.33 -14.15 13.21
N GLY A 21 -2.56 -14.23 12.82
CA GLY A 21 -3.67 -13.51 13.40
C GLY A 21 -4.39 -12.67 12.36
N ASN A 22 -5.55 -12.13 12.73
CA ASN A 22 -6.32 -11.31 11.81
C ASN A 22 -5.63 -9.95 11.59
N PRO A 23 -5.62 -9.45 10.34
CA PRO A 23 -5.28 -8.05 10.07
C PRO A 23 -6.09 -7.10 10.96
N VAL A 24 -5.44 -6.06 11.46
CA VAL A 24 -6.09 -5.04 12.29
C VAL A 24 -6.47 -3.85 11.41
N CYS A 25 -7.71 -3.40 11.51
CA CYS A 25 -8.21 -2.27 10.73
C CYS A 25 -7.42 -0.99 11.04
N TYR A 26 -7.09 -0.21 10.02
CA TYR A 26 -6.37 1.06 10.13
C TYR A 26 -7.06 2.12 11.02
N ARG A 27 -8.36 1.91 11.33
CA ARG A 27 -9.14 2.78 12.23
C ARG A 27 -8.99 2.42 13.70
N ASP A 28 -8.20 1.40 14.02
CA ASP A 28 -7.88 1.07 15.40
C ASP A 28 -7.08 2.21 16.05
N PRO A 29 -7.44 2.68 17.25
CA PRO A 29 -6.79 3.83 17.87
C PRO A 29 -5.36 3.56 18.37
N ARG A 30 -4.81 2.33 18.16
CA ARG A 30 -3.45 1.96 18.58
C ARG A 30 -2.36 2.86 18.00
N THR A 31 -2.66 3.60 16.95
CA THR A 31 -1.72 4.48 16.25
C THR A 31 -1.89 5.96 16.55
N ASP A 32 -2.82 6.32 17.43
CA ASP A 32 -3.07 7.71 17.80
C ASP A 32 -1.83 8.34 18.46
N GLY A 33 -1.43 9.53 17.96
CA GLY A 33 -0.27 10.28 18.43
C GLY A 33 1.10 9.70 18.04
N LEU A 34 1.16 8.55 17.33
CA LEU A 34 2.42 7.95 16.92
C LEU A 34 3.15 8.70 15.81
N PRO A 35 2.50 9.39 14.85
CA PRO A 35 3.20 10.21 13.87
C PRO A 35 4.09 11.28 14.51
N GLU A 36 3.56 12.04 15.44
CA GLU A 36 4.27 13.12 16.15
C GLU A 36 5.41 12.54 16.99
N GLU A 37 5.18 11.41 17.65
CA GLU A 37 6.21 10.73 18.45
C GLU A 37 7.36 10.22 17.58
N PHE A 38 7.05 9.62 16.42
CA PHE A 38 8.05 9.00 15.56
C PHE A 38 8.90 10.03 14.81
N PHE A 39 8.27 11.07 14.26
CA PHE A 39 8.98 12.04 13.41
C PHE A 39 9.41 13.29 14.15
N GLY A 40 8.65 13.79 15.15
CA GLY A 40 8.91 15.09 15.75
C GLY A 40 9.00 16.17 14.66
N ASP A 41 10.07 16.96 14.67
CA ASP A 41 10.29 18.04 13.70
C ASP A 41 10.82 17.57 12.32
N ASN A 42 10.95 16.25 12.09
CA ASN A 42 11.55 15.71 10.86
C ASN A 42 10.53 15.39 9.76
N LEU A 43 9.30 15.85 9.88
CA LEU A 43 8.21 15.53 8.95
C LEU A 43 8.54 15.91 7.49
N VAL A 44 9.00 17.13 7.26
CA VAL A 44 9.34 17.62 5.90
C VAL A 44 10.47 16.80 5.28
N ARG A 45 11.49 16.48 6.08
CA ARG A 45 12.58 15.62 5.61
C ARG A 45 12.07 14.24 5.22
N HIS A 46 11.25 13.63 6.04
CA HIS A 46 10.65 12.33 5.74
C HIS A 46 9.81 12.40 4.45
N TYR A 47 8.95 13.41 4.31
CA TYR A 47 8.16 13.61 3.11
C TYR A 47 9.02 13.74 1.85
N SER A 48 10.19 14.37 1.94
CA SER A 48 11.10 14.49 0.80
C SER A 48 11.69 13.15 0.33
N GLU A 49 11.55 12.09 1.11
CA GLU A 49 11.97 10.72 0.81
C GLU A 49 10.75 9.85 0.41
N ALA A 50 9.75 9.77 1.27
CA ALA A 50 8.58 8.90 1.08
C ALA A 50 7.49 9.50 0.18
N GLY A 51 7.33 10.82 0.22
CA GLY A 51 6.32 11.54 -0.57
C GLY A 51 4.88 11.32 -0.13
N ILE A 52 4.64 10.56 0.93
CA ILE A 52 3.31 10.19 1.42
C ILE A 52 2.84 11.17 2.49
N GLN A 53 1.58 11.56 2.44
CA GLN A 53 0.94 12.33 3.50
C GLN A 53 0.98 11.52 4.80
N VAL A 54 1.60 12.06 5.83
CA VAL A 54 1.68 11.42 7.15
C VAL A 54 0.32 11.41 7.81
N MET A 55 -0.20 10.22 8.07
CA MET A 55 -1.47 9.98 8.76
C MET A 55 -1.30 8.82 9.72
N SER A 56 -1.94 8.87 10.88
CA SER A 56 -1.85 7.79 11.88
C SER A 56 -2.22 6.40 11.33
N ILE A 57 -3.05 6.36 10.29
CA ILE A 57 -3.50 5.12 9.63
C ILE A 57 -2.41 4.40 8.84
N ASN A 58 -1.30 5.07 8.47
CA ASN A 58 -0.30 4.49 7.59
C ASN A 58 0.38 3.26 8.22
N THR A 59 0.75 2.31 7.38
CA THR A 59 1.33 1.02 7.81
C THR A 59 2.55 1.21 8.71
N LEU A 60 3.36 2.22 8.44
CA LEU A 60 4.52 2.57 9.26
C LEU A 60 4.15 2.69 10.74
N PHE A 61 3.07 3.42 11.07
CA PHE A 61 2.66 3.62 12.46
C PHE A 61 1.96 2.40 13.05
N GLN A 62 1.29 1.60 12.24
CA GLN A 62 0.74 0.32 12.68
C GLN A 62 1.88 -0.63 13.12
N LEU A 63 2.96 -0.73 12.33
CA LEU A 63 4.16 -1.49 12.68
C LEU A 63 4.89 -0.89 13.89
N TYR A 64 4.97 0.44 13.97
CA TYR A 64 5.56 1.12 15.12
C TYR A 64 4.80 0.83 16.41
N SER A 65 3.46 0.82 16.35
CA SER A 65 2.60 0.41 17.47
C SER A 65 2.90 -1.02 17.92
N MET A 66 2.99 -1.98 16.99
CA MET A 66 3.34 -3.37 17.28
C MET A 66 4.72 -3.46 17.95
N LYS A 67 5.71 -2.72 17.43
CA LYS A 67 7.06 -2.67 18.01
C LYS A 67 7.05 -2.13 19.44
N LYS A 68 6.32 -1.05 19.69
CA LYS A 68 6.20 -0.44 21.03
C LYS A 68 5.52 -1.35 22.05
N SER A 69 4.49 -2.07 21.61
CA SER A 69 3.77 -3.00 22.50
C SER A 69 4.52 -4.30 22.76
N GLY A 70 5.64 -4.54 22.06
CA GLY A 70 6.37 -5.81 22.15
C GLY A 70 5.59 -6.97 21.52
N ASP A 71 4.85 -6.72 20.44
CA ASP A 71 4.07 -7.75 19.76
C ASP A 71 4.99 -8.84 19.19
N THR A 72 4.84 -10.05 19.71
CA THR A 72 5.68 -11.19 19.36
C THR A 72 5.45 -11.70 17.94
N GLN A 73 4.37 -11.29 17.27
CA GLN A 73 4.14 -11.63 15.86
C GLN A 73 5.29 -11.12 14.98
N LEU A 74 5.88 -9.95 15.28
CA LEU A 74 7.02 -9.41 14.53
C LEU A 74 8.28 -10.29 14.60
N GLU A 75 8.42 -11.11 15.65
CA GLU A 75 9.58 -11.99 15.83
C GLU A 75 9.47 -13.28 15.03
N VAL A 76 8.24 -13.76 14.81
CA VAL A 76 7.97 -15.06 14.17
C VAL A 76 7.48 -14.92 12.73
N ALA A 77 7.12 -13.71 12.32
CA ALA A 77 6.69 -13.42 10.95
C ALA A 77 7.83 -13.65 9.95
N ASP A 78 7.49 -14.17 8.79
CA ASP A 78 8.39 -14.32 7.64
C ASP A 78 8.14 -13.25 6.58
N ARG A 79 6.87 -12.87 6.36
CA ARG A 79 6.47 -11.84 5.38
C ARG A 79 5.33 -10.98 5.90
N LEU A 80 5.38 -9.71 5.47
CA LEU A 80 4.28 -8.77 5.52
C LEU A 80 3.62 -8.71 4.14
N LEU A 81 2.30 -8.90 4.10
CA LEU A 81 1.52 -8.81 2.86
C LEU A 81 0.36 -7.84 3.07
N PHE A 82 0.24 -6.83 2.20
CA PHE A 82 -0.95 -5.97 2.20
C PHE A 82 -2.19 -6.77 1.85
N MET A 83 -3.37 -6.24 2.15
CA MET A 83 -4.61 -7.01 2.00
C MET A 83 -4.76 -7.68 0.63
N PRO A 84 -4.58 -7.00 -0.53
CA PRO A 84 -4.73 -7.67 -1.83
C PRO A 84 -3.62 -8.70 -2.08
N ASP A 85 -2.41 -8.45 -1.54
CA ASP A 85 -1.28 -9.36 -1.66
C ASP A 85 -1.50 -10.62 -0.82
N LEU A 86 -2.08 -10.47 0.36
CA LEU A 86 -2.45 -11.58 1.25
C LEU A 86 -3.49 -12.49 0.60
N PHE A 87 -4.52 -11.93 -0.01
CA PHE A 87 -5.51 -12.72 -0.75
C PHE A 87 -4.89 -13.39 -1.97
N SER A 88 -4.05 -12.69 -2.72
CA SER A 88 -3.30 -13.27 -3.84
C SER A 88 -2.40 -14.43 -3.39
N TYR A 89 -1.76 -14.27 -2.23
CA TYR A 89 -0.97 -15.33 -1.61
C TYR A 89 -1.83 -16.55 -1.25
N PHE A 90 -3.01 -16.36 -0.68
CA PHE A 90 -3.92 -17.49 -0.40
C PHE A 90 -4.32 -18.23 -1.66
N LEU A 91 -4.50 -17.50 -2.76
CA LEU A 91 -4.86 -18.09 -4.05
C LEU A 91 -3.70 -18.82 -4.74
N THR A 92 -2.47 -18.35 -4.58
CA THR A 92 -1.31 -18.81 -5.38
C THR A 92 -0.22 -19.49 -4.56
N GLY A 93 -0.05 -19.11 -3.30
CA GLY A 93 1.10 -19.47 -2.48
C GLY A 93 2.34 -18.58 -2.73
N VAL A 94 2.26 -17.58 -3.60
CA VAL A 94 3.38 -16.68 -3.92
C VAL A 94 3.28 -15.40 -3.11
N ALA A 95 4.31 -15.13 -2.29
CA ALA A 95 4.39 -13.97 -1.40
C ALA A 95 5.21 -12.84 -2.04
N ASN A 96 4.55 -11.82 -2.53
CA ASN A 96 5.13 -10.57 -3.02
C ASN A 96 4.18 -9.41 -2.73
N ASN A 97 4.69 -8.17 -2.83
CA ASN A 97 3.89 -6.96 -2.60
C ASN A 97 3.73 -6.20 -3.93
N GLU A 98 2.52 -5.75 -4.24
CA GLU A 98 2.29 -4.94 -5.43
C GLU A 98 2.59 -3.46 -5.13
N TYR A 99 3.16 -2.77 -6.12
CA TYR A 99 3.70 -1.41 -5.98
C TYR A 99 2.64 -0.37 -5.55
N CYS A 100 1.46 -0.36 -6.17
CA CYS A 100 0.46 0.67 -5.90
C CYS A 100 -0.04 0.58 -4.44
N ILE A 101 -0.30 -0.64 -3.96
CA ILE A 101 -0.72 -0.83 -2.56
C ILE A 101 0.44 -0.60 -1.60
N ALA A 102 1.65 -1.09 -1.91
CA ALA A 102 2.82 -0.89 -1.07
C ALA A 102 3.18 0.59 -0.90
N SER A 103 2.93 1.42 -1.91
CA SER A 103 3.20 2.86 -1.84
C SER A 103 2.37 3.58 -0.77
N THR A 104 1.19 3.06 -0.41
CA THR A 104 0.34 3.66 0.64
C THR A 104 0.90 3.52 2.04
N SER A 105 1.89 2.65 2.21
CA SER A 105 2.43 2.25 3.51
C SER A 105 3.28 3.30 4.21
N GLU A 106 3.76 4.30 3.49
CA GLU A 106 4.78 5.26 3.95
C GLU A 106 6.19 4.63 4.14
N LEU A 107 6.40 3.42 3.61
CA LEU A 107 7.66 2.66 3.77
C LEU A 107 8.49 2.57 2.49
N LEU A 108 8.04 3.16 1.37
CA LEU A 108 8.80 3.24 0.14
C LEU A 108 9.57 4.56 0.03
N ASP A 109 10.68 4.53 -0.70
CA ASP A 109 11.28 5.73 -1.27
C ASP A 109 10.54 6.06 -2.56
N ALA A 110 10.02 7.29 -2.67
CA ALA A 110 9.14 7.71 -3.76
C ALA A 110 9.84 7.75 -5.12
N ARG A 111 11.16 8.00 -5.16
CA ARG A 111 11.94 8.08 -6.41
C ARG A 111 12.36 6.71 -6.92
N SER A 112 12.94 5.89 -6.04
CA SER A 112 13.40 4.55 -6.40
C SER A 112 12.26 3.55 -6.50
N ARG A 113 11.10 3.84 -5.86
CA ARG A 113 9.92 2.94 -5.81
C ARG A 113 10.23 1.60 -5.15
N THR A 114 11.19 1.61 -4.24
CA THR A 114 11.62 0.45 -3.48
C THR A 114 11.49 0.71 -1.99
N TRP A 115 11.59 -0.34 -1.18
CA TRP A 115 11.57 -0.21 0.27
C TRP A 115 12.64 0.75 0.78
N ASN A 116 12.26 1.73 1.60
CA ASN A 116 13.18 2.66 2.28
C ASN A 116 13.88 1.91 3.43
N GLN A 117 15.00 1.25 3.11
CA GLN A 117 15.74 0.44 4.08
C GLN A 117 16.22 1.24 5.32
N PRO A 118 16.73 2.49 5.18
CA PRO A 118 17.05 3.32 6.33
C PRO A 118 15.85 3.55 7.27
N LEU A 119 14.66 3.78 6.73
CA LEU A 119 13.45 3.98 7.50
C LEU A 119 13.01 2.68 8.20
N ILE A 120 13.04 1.56 7.50
CA ILE A 120 12.72 0.24 8.07
C ILE A 120 13.68 -0.10 9.21
N HIS A 121 14.98 0.18 9.04
CA HIS A 121 15.95 -0.02 10.10
C HIS A 121 15.68 0.89 11.31
N ARG A 122 15.32 2.16 11.06
CA ARG A 122 14.93 3.10 12.14
C ARG A 122 13.67 2.63 12.87
N LEU A 123 12.71 2.07 12.16
CA LEU A 123 11.49 1.51 12.73
C LEU A 123 11.78 0.31 13.65
N GLY A 124 12.89 -0.39 13.40
CA GLY A 124 13.35 -1.51 14.22
C GLY A 124 12.55 -2.79 14.06
N VAL A 125 11.90 -2.95 12.88
CA VAL A 125 11.25 -4.20 12.48
C VAL A 125 12.17 -5.03 11.58
N PRO A 126 11.99 -6.36 11.52
CA PRO A 126 12.85 -7.21 10.69
C PRO A 126 12.73 -6.86 9.21
N ALA A 127 13.86 -6.56 8.56
CA ALA A 127 13.87 -6.16 7.15
C ALA A 127 13.40 -7.28 6.19
N HIS A 128 13.53 -8.55 6.57
CA HIS A 128 13.08 -9.69 5.76
C HIS A 128 11.55 -9.77 5.60
N LEU A 129 10.79 -9.06 6.43
CA LEU A 129 9.33 -8.95 6.29
C LEU A 129 8.92 -8.34 4.95
N PHE A 130 9.76 -7.47 4.40
CA PHE A 130 9.51 -6.71 3.19
C PHE A 130 10.08 -7.45 1.98
N GLY A 131 9.21 -8.22 1.33
CA GLY A 131 9.55 -9.01 0.16
C GLY A 131 9.69 -8.19 -1.12
N ASP A 132 9.76 -8.90 -2.26
CA ASP A 132 9.89 -8.26 -3.57
C ASP A 132 8.65 -7.42 -3.90
N ILE A 133 8.89 -6.27 -4.53
CA ILE A 133 7.83 -5.43 -5.09
C ILE A 133 7.63 -5.80 -6.55
N VAL A 134 6.38 -6.10 -6.93
CA VAL A 134 5.97 -6.35 -8.30
C VAL A 134 5.12 -5.21 -8.84
N MET A 135 5.23 -4.96 -10.14
CA MET A 135 4.47 -3.91 -10.80
C MET A 135 3.10 -4.44 -11.28
N PRO A 136 2.09 -3.56 -11.45
CA PRO A 136 0.85 -3.94 -12.12
C PRO A 136 1.10 -4.59 -13.48
N GLY A 137 0.36 -5.65 -13.80
CA GLY A 137 0.52 -6.48 -14.98
C GLY A 137 1.40 -7.71 -14.79
N THR A 138 2.05 -7.85 -13.62
CA THR A 138 2.87 -9.03 -13.31
C THR A 138 1.98 -10.23 -12.99
N VAL A 139 2.24 -11.37 -13.62
CA VAL A 139 1.63 -12.66 -13.22
C VAL A 139 2.27 -13.08 -11.89
N ARG A 140 1.48 -13.13 -10.83
CA ARG A 140 1.93 -13.52 -9.48
C ARG A 140 2.09 -15.04 -9.36
N GLY A 141 1.26 -15.79 -10.06
CA GLY A 141 1.26 -17.25 -10.04
C GLY A 141 -0.02 -17.81 -10.64
N LYS A 142 -0.13 -19.12 -10.59
CA LYS A 142 -1.35 -19.83 -10.97
C LYS A 142 -2.25 -20.00 -9.74
N LEU A 143 -3.55 -20.00 -9.98
CA LEU A 143 -4.54 -20.39 -8.97
C LEU A 143 -4.21 -21.81 -8.49
N LYS A 144 -4.18 -22.01 -7.18
CA LYS A 144 -3.92 -23.31 -6.57
C LYS A 144 -4.90 -24.33 -7.11
N ARG A 145 -4.40 -25.53 -7.38
CA ARG A 145 -5.17 -26.62 -7.99
C ARG A 145 -6.38 -27.02 -7.13
N GLU A 146 -6.20 -27.09 -5.82
CA GLU A 146 -7.28 -27.44 -4.89
C GLU A 146 -8.43 -26.44 -4.95
N ILE A 147 -8.15 -25.13 -5.13
CA ILE A 147 -9.17 -24.10 -5.26
C ILE A 147 -9.86 -24.21 -6.63
N ALA A 148 -9.09 -24.39 -7.70
CA ALA A 148 -9.63 -24.54 -9.05
C ALA A 148 -10.60 -25.74 -9.13
N GLU A 149 -10.22 -26.88 -8.56
CA GLU A 149 -11.05 -28.09 -8.50
C GLU A 149 -12.34 -27.87 -7.70
N GLU A 150 -12.25 -27.19 -6.53
CA GLU A 150 -13.42 -26.89 -5.68
C GLU A 150 -14.47 -26.02 -6.39
N ILE A 151 -14.04 -25.06 -7.22
CA ILE A 151 -14.93 -24.17 -7.97
C ILE A 151 -15.23 -24.66 -9.39
N GLY A 152 -14.78 -25.86 -9.76
CA GLY A 152 -15.07 -26.52 -11.03
C GLY A 152 -14.33 -25.96 -12.24
N LEU A 153 -13.17 -25.32 -12.06
CA LEU A 153 -12.32 -24.89 -13.15
C LEU A 153 -11.43 -26.04 -13.63
N THR A 154 -11.35 -26.20 -14.95
CA THR A 154 -10.55 -27.23 -15.63
C THR A 154 -9.24 -26.68 -16.19
N ASP A 155 -9.19 -25.39 -16.46
CA ASP A 155 -8.04 -24.70 -17.03
C ASP A 155 -7.19 -24.03 -15.96
N GLU A 156 -5.91 -23.86 -16.25
CA GLU A 156 -5.02 -23.07 -15.41
C GLU A 156 -5.40 -21.57 -15.49
N VAL A 157 -5.53 -20.93 -14.35
CA VAL A 157 -5.90 -19.52 -14.24
C VAL A 157 -4.77 -18.72 -13.63
N ASP A 158 -4.34 -17.67 -14.32
CA ASP A 158 -3.36 -16.72 -13.80
C ASP A 158 -3.98 -15.79 -12.75
N VAL A 159 -3.23 -15.54 -11.67
CA VAL A 159 -3.48 -14.44 -10.73
C VAL A 159 -2.50 -13.33 -11.06
N ILE A 160 -3.03 -12.16 -11.40
CA ILE A 160 -2.26 -11.04 -11.95
C ILE A 160 -2.30 -9.88 -10.96
N ALA A 161 -1.17 -9.22 -10.73
CA ALA A 161 -1.13 -7.96 -10.02
C ALA A 161 -1.79 -6.87 -10.85
N VAL A 162 -2.80 -6.21 -10.33
CA VAL A 162 -3.42 -4.99 -10.89
C VAL A 162 -2.87 -3.77 -10.15
N GLY A 163 -3.42 -2.59 -10.36
CA GLY A 163 -3.21 -1.49 -9.43
C GLY A 163 -3.93 -1.82 -8.12
N SER A 164 -3.29 -2.62 -7.26
CA SER A 164 -3.98 -3.32 -6.16
C SER A 164 -4.51 -2.40 -5.04
N HIS A 165 -4.16 -1.12 -5.04
CA HIS A 165 -4.93 -0.09 -4.33
C HIS A 165 -6.16 0.28 -5.17
N ASP A 166 -7.38 0.13 -4.62
CA ASP A 166 -8.65 0.35 -5.32
C ASP A 166 -8.70 1.69 -6.09
N THR A 167 -8.17 2.75 -5.50
CA THR A 167 -8.05 4.05 -6.16
C THR A 167 -7.09 4.01 -7.36
N ALA A 168 -6.03 3.20 -7.33
CA ALA A 168 -5.13 3.07 -8.48
C ALA A 168 -5.83 2.41 -9.66
N SER A 169 -6.59 1.35 -9.41
CA SER A 169 -7.44 0.70 -10.41
C SER A 169 -8.52 1.65 -10.95
N ALA A 170 -9.21 2.37 -10.07
CA ALA A 170 -10.22 3.34 -10.45
C ALA A 170 -9.67 4.46 -11.34
N VAL A 171 -8.51 5.04 -10.99
CA VAL A 171 -7.88 6.11 -11.79
C VAL A 171 -7.40 5.58 -13.14
N TYR A 172 -6.82 4.38 -13.17
CA TYR A 172 -6.39 3.75 -14.42
C TYR A 172 -7.57 3.50 -15.38
N ALA A 173 -8.73 3.15 -14.84
CA ALA A 173 -9.94 2.88 -15.61
C ALA A 173 -10.64 4.14 -16.18
N ILE A 174 -10.22 5.35 -15.79
CA ILE A 174 -10.84 6.59 -16.29
C ILE A 174 -10.59 6.72 -17.80
N PRO A 175 -11.66 6.75 -18.62
CA PRO A 175 -11.51 6.96 -20.05
C PRO A 175 -11.06 8.40 -20.31
N SER A 176 -9.82 8.58 -20.75
CA SER A 176 -9.28 9.89 -21.10
C SER A 176 -8.74 9.88 -22.52
N THR A 177 -9.11 10.89 -23.30
CA THR A 177 -8.53 11.16 -24.61
C THR A 177 -7.25 12.02 -24.51
N GLN A 178 -6.92 12.51 -23.34
CA GLN A 178 -5.72 13.31 -23.11
C GLN A 178 -4.49 12.40 -23.08
N VAL A 179 -3.51 12.72 -23.92
CA VAL A 179 -2.21 12.04 -23.93
C VAL A 179 -1.41 12.41 -22.67
N ASP A 180 -1.51 13.66 -22.26
CA ASP A 180 -0.87 14.18 -21.05
C ASP A 180 -1.86 14.14 -19.87
N LYS A 181 -1.80 13.08 -19.08
CA LYS A 181 -2.68 12.90 -17.94
C LYS A 181 -2.39 13.85 -16.77
N SER A 182 -1.22 14.52 -16.75
CA SER A 182 -0.93 15.56 -15.75
C SER A 182 -1.84 16.78 -15.88
N ARG A 183 -2.52 16.92 -17.03
CA ARG A 183 -3.51 17.99 -17.31
C ARG A 183 -4.95 17.58 -17.06
N CYS A 184 -5.16 16.35 -16.58
CA CYS A 184 -6.47 15.82 -16.22
C CYS A 184 -6.51 15.57 -14.72
N ALA A 185 -7.28 16.36 -13.98
CA ALA A 185 -7.58 16.04 -12.60
C ALA A 185 -8.63 14.91 -12.54
N PHE A 186 -8.41 13.97 -11.63
CA PHE A 186 -9.39 12.95 -11.28
C PHE A 186 -9.97 13.23 -9.90
N LEU A 187 -11.18 12.75 -9.68
CA LEU A 187 -11.82 12.68 -8.36
C LEU A 187 -12.36 11.28 -8.15
N SER A 188 -11.73 10.51 -7.27
CA SER A 188 -12.27 9.25 -6.78
C SER A 188 -13.03 9.52 -5.50
N SER A 189 -14.36 9.40 -5.53
CA SER A 189 -15.23 9.76 -4.43
C SER A 189 -15.96 8.54 -3.87
N GLY A 190 -15.65 8.20 -2.64
CA GLY A 190 -16.23 7.10 -1.87
C GLY A 190 -16.23 7.44 -0.39
N THR A 191 -15.85 6.52 0.47
CA THR A 191 -15.61 6.77 1.91
C THR A 191 -14.64 7.95 2.09
N TRP A 192 -13.55 7.96 1.33
CA TRP A 192 -12.66 9.08 1.10
C TRP A 192 -12.95 9.70 -0.27
N SER A 193 -12.61 10.96 -0.45
CA SER A 193 -12.56 11.63 -1.75
C SER A 193 -11.10 11.97 -2.05
N LEU A 194 -10.56 11.41 -3.14
CA LEU A 194 -9.18 11.58 -3.54
C LEU A 194 -9.14 12.42 -4.81
N LEU A 195 -8.67 13.66 -4.69
CA LEU A 195 -8.54 14.60 -5.80
C LEU A 195 -7.08 14.73 -6.22
N GLY A 196 -6.76 14.46 -7.47
CA GLY A 196 -5.38 14.50 -7.91
C GLY A 196 -5.17 14.46 -9.42
N VAL A 197 -3.91 14.27 -9.79
CA VAL A 197 -3.42 14.11 -11.17
C VAL A 197 -2.44 12.94 -11.24
N GLU A 198 -2.24 12.38 -12.43
CA GLU A 198 -1.16 11.40 -12.68
C GLU A 198 0.08 12.10 -13.22
N LEU A 199 1.23 11.81 -12.61
CA LEU A 199 2.54 12.36 -12.96
C LEU A 199 3.52 11.23 -13.28
N ASP A 200 4.61 11.56 -13.98
CA ASP A 200 5.73 10.63 -14.20
C ASP A 200 6.68 10.56 -13.00
N GLU A 201 6.84 11.69 -12.30
CA GLU A 201 7.75 11.83 -11.16
C GLU A 201 7.03 12.42 -9.95
N PRO A 202 7.46 12.06 -8.72
CA PRO A 202 6.84 12.58 -7.50
C PRO A 202 7.17 14.06 -7.25
N ILE A 203 6.23 14.78 -6.65
CA ILE A 203 6.44 16.14 -6.14
C ILE A 203 6.73 16.05 -4.64
N LEU A 204 7.99 16.29 -4.26
CA LEU A 204 8.50 16.08 -2.90
C LEU A 204 8.91 17.41 -2.22
N THR A 205 8.22 18.50 -2.55
CA THR A 205 8.53 19.82 -2.01
C THR A 205 7.90 20.03 -0.64
N GLU A 206 8.47 20.98 0.11
CA GLU A 206 7.92 21.37 1.41
C GLU A 206 6.49 21.94 1.28
N GLU A 207 6.22 22.66 0.18
CA GLU A 207 4.89 23.20 -0.10
C GLU A 207 3.86 22.08 -0.29
N ALA A 208 4.21 21.02 -1.05
CA ALA A 208 3.34 19.86 -1.23
C ALA A 208 3.08 19.14 0.10
N CYS A 209 4.12 18.97 0.92
CA CYS A 209 4.01 18.41 2.26
C CYS A 209 3.04 19.22 3.14
N ARG A 210 3.24 20.55 3.22
CA ARG A 210 2.42 21.45 4.04
C ARG A 210 0.98 21.55 3.55
N ALA A 211 0.76 21.40 2.25
CA ALA A 211 -0.57 21.36 1.65
C ALA A 211 -1.29 20.01 1.81
N GLY A 212 -0.63 18.99 2.38
CA GLY A 212 -1.22 17.68 2.63
C GLY A 212 -1.38 16.83 1.37
N PHE A 213 -0.51 17.02 0.36
CA PHE A 213 -0.48 16.14 -0.81
C PHE A 213 0.28 14.85 -0.53
N THR A 214 -0.09 13.80 -1.25
CA THR A 214 0.56 12.49 -1.21
C THR A 214 0.94 12.03 -2.64
N ASN A 215 2.01 11.24 -2.75
CA ASN A 215 2.52 10.69 -4.01
C ASN A 215 2.39 9.17 -3.98
N GLU A 216 1.21 8.67 -4.28
CA GLU A 216 0.96 7.24 -4.30
C GLU A 216 1.29 6.61 -5.65
N GLY A 217 1.69 5.34 -5.64
CA GLY A 217 1.97 4.58 -6.85
C GLY A 217 0.74 4.40 -7.74
N GLY A 218 0.93 4.55 -9.05
CA GLY A 218 -0.07 4.34 -10.09
C GLY A 218 0.34 3.26 -11.08
N VAL A 219 -0.61 2.80 -11.88
CA VAL A 219 -0.39 1.81 -12.93
C VAL A 219 0.57 2.36 -13.98
N GLY A 220 1.42 1.50 -14.54
CA GLY A 220 2.43 1.90 -15.53
C GLY A 220 3.58 2.72 -14.95
N GLY A 221 3.82 2.62 -13.64
CA GLY A 221 4.87 3.36 -12.95
C GLY A 221 4.57 4.85 -12.80
N LYS A 222 3.32 5.27 -12.94
CA LYS A 222 2.90 6.64 -12.68
C LYS A 222 2.86 6.93 -11.17
N ILE A 223 2.84 8.20 -10.85
CA ILE A 223 2.58 8.72 -9.51
C ILE A 223 1.22 9.37 -9.52
N ARG A 224 0.35 8.96 -8.59
CA ARG A 224 -0.91 9.65 -8.30
C ARG A 224 -0.60 10.72 -7.25
N PHE A 225 -0.40 11.94 -7.71
CA PHE A 225 -0.22 13.11 -6.84
C PHE A 225 -1.61 13.63 -6.47
N LEU A 226 -2.01 13.38 -5.24
CA LEU A 226 -3.39 13.60 -4.82
C LEU A 226 -3.48 14.14 -3.39
N GLN A 227 -4.66 14.59 -3.04
CA GLN A 227 -5.04 15.00 -1.69
C GLN A 227 -6.17 14.11 -1.18
N ASN A 228 -6.03 13.59 0.04
CA ASN A 228 -7.08 12.86 0.74
C ASN A 228 -8.05 13.85 1.39
N ILE A 229 -9.30 13.81 0.95
CA ILE A 229 -10.37 14.66 1.45
C ILE A 229 -11.43 13.74 2.09
N THR A 230 -12.02 14.16 3.19
CA THR A 230 -13.12 13.41 3.79
C THR A 230 -14.27 13.30 2.79
N GLY A 231 -14.65 12.07 2.44
CA GLY A 231 -15.73 11.79 1.51
C GLY A 231 -17.05 11.49 2.23
N LEU A 232 -17.75 10.45 1.77
CA LEU A 232 -19.06 10.05 2.31
C LEU A 232 -18.99 9.57 3.78
N TRP A 233 -17.79 9.29 4.29
CA TRP A 233 -17.61 8.98 5.71
C TRP A 233 -18.13 10.07 6.66
N ILE A 234 -18.20 11.33 6.19
CA ILE A 234 -18.79 12.44 6.98
C ILE A 234 -20.29 12.20 7.31
N LEU A 235 -20.94 11.25 6.62
CA LEU A 235 -22.35 10.93 6.81
C LEU A 235 -22.57 9.75 7.79
N GLN A 236 -21.51 9.13 8.27
CA GLN A 236 -21.53 8.04 9.26
C GLN A 236 -21.34 8.57 10.68
#